data_07d7619e54ad2adef67083e518534026
#
_entry.id   07d7619e54ad2adef67083e518534026
#
_cell.length_a   1.000
_cell.length_b   1.000
_cell.length_c   1.000
_cell.angle_alpha   90.00
_cell.angle_beta   90.00
_cell.angle_gamma   90.00
#
_symmetry.space_group_name_H-M   'P 1'
#
loop_
_entity.id
_entity.type
_entity.pdbx_description
1 polymer ?
#
loop_
_entity_poly.entity_id
_entity_poly.type
_entity_poly.pdbx_seq_one_letter_code
_entity_poly.pdbx_strand_id
1 'polypeptide(L)'
;MGRLFLVDLEGRAYRCRFCLSDLALADDVLSRVLLITHMVNITLGRQEERMMLSGMHTVEDIFCCSCGQYLGWKYVTVHEKSQKYKEGKFVLERWRIVDEVTEEFNLDTRPSSSDAENP
;
A
#
# COMPACT_ATOMS: atom_id res chain seq x y z
N MET A 1 -7.64 21.20 -17.28
CA MET A 1 -7.49 20.56 -16.79
C MET A 1 -8.39 19.95 -16.02
N GLY A 2 -8.53 19.08 -15.78
CA GLY A 2 -9.47 18.47 -15.16
C GLY A 2 -9.47 18.64 -13.71
N ARG A 3 -10.49 18.28 -13.05
CA ARG A 3 -10.50 18.33 -11.72
C ARG A 3 -10.14 17.05 -11.17
N LEU A 4 -9.52 16.96 -10.02
CA LEU A 4 -9.16 15.75 -9.36
C LEU A 4 -10.32 15.35 -8.50
N PHE A 5 -10.82 14.17 -8.71
CA PHE A 5 -11.87 13.65 -7.87
C PHE A 5 -11.31 12.55 -6.99
N LEU A 6 -11.49 12.69 -5.70
CA LEU A 6 -11.01 11.69 -4.77
C LEU A 6 -12.17 10.86 -4.27
N VAL A 7 -11.91 9.61 -4.04
CA VAL A 7 -12.89 8.70 -3.50
C VAL A 7 -12.81 8.78 -1.99
N ASP A 8 -13.94 8.88 -1.31
CA ASP A 8 -13.97 8.86 0.13
C ASP A 8 -14.41 7.47 0.55
N LEU A 9 -13.68 6.84 1.42
CA LEU A 9 -14.03 5.52 1.87
C LEU A 9 -14.81 5.64 3.17
N GLU A 10 -15.77 4.74 3.34
CA GLU A 10 -16.50 4.75 4.54
C GLU A 10 -15.98 3.67 5.41
N GLY A 11 -15.57 3.95 6.63
CA GLY A 11 -15.05 2.97 7.54
C GLY A 11 -13.60 3.24 7.86
N ARG A 12 -12.99 2.33 8.57
CA ARG A 12 -11.63 2.48 8.98
C ARG A 12 -10.74 2.34 7.78
N ALA A 13 -9.93 3.32 7.52
CA ALA A 13 -9.12 3.35 6.31
C ALA A 13 -7.70 3.76 6.60
N TYR A 14 -6.80 3.29 5.72
CA TYR A 14 -5.43 3.75 5.73
C TYR A 14 -5.39 4.96 4.82
N ARG A 15 -4.66 5.97 5.22
CA ARG A 15 -4.56 7.23 4.48
C ARG A 15 -3.14 7.60 4.19
N CYS A 16 -2.96 8.41 3.18
CA CYS A 16 -1.64 8.91 2.83
C CYS A 16 -1.17 9.81 3.97
N ARG A 17 0.01 9.57 4.47
CA ARG A 17 0.52 10.34 5.58
C ARG A 17 0.69 11.80 5.23
N PHE A 18 0.96 12.10 3.97
CA PHE A 18 1.32 13.43 3.56
C PHE A 18 0.12 14.33 3.24
N CYS A 19 -0.97 13.77 2.75
CA CYS A 19 -2.13 14.57 2.40
C CYS A 19 -3.43 14.04 2.97
N LEU A 20 -3.40 12.90 3.63
CA LEU A 20 -4.54 12.28 4.27
C LEU A 20 -5.67 11.80 3.34
N SER A 21 -5.38 11.63 2.07
CA SER A 21 -6.36 11.04 1.17
C SER A 21 -6.57 9.59 1.53
N ASP A 22 -7.78 9.12 1.44
CA ASP A 22 -8.09 7.72 1.73
C ASP A 22 -7.44 6.82 0.70
N LEU A 23 -6.87 5.73 1.11
CA LEU A 23 -6.19 4.82 0.19
C LEU A 23 -6.79 3.43 0.17
N ALA A 24 -7.10 2.86 1.31
CA ALA A 24 -7.61 1.51 1.36
C ALA A 24 -8.36 1.27 2.65
N LEU A 25 -9.37 0.43 2.60
CA LEU A 25 -10.09 0.08 3.80
C LEU A 25 -9.31 -0.96 4.57
N ALA A 26 -9.36 -0.88 5.87
CA ALA A 26 -8.68 -1.84 6.71
C ALA A 26 -9.13 -3.26 6.39
N ASP A 27 -10.38 -3.43 6.01
CA ASP A 27 -10.91 -4.74 5.68
C ASP A 27 -10.28 -5.34 4.42
N ASP A 28 -9.66 -4.54 3.61
CA ASP A 28 -9.04 -5.05 2.39
C ASP A 28 -7.56 -5.38 2.59
N VAL A 29 -7.09 -5.29 3.82
CA VAL A 29 -5.69 -5.61 4.11
C VAL A 29 -5.62 -7.06 4.53
N LEU A 30 -4.82 -7.83 3.82
CA LEU A 30 -4.73 -9.26 4.06
C LEU A 30 -3.69 -9.71 5.05
N SER A 31 -2.70 -8.92 5.32
CA SER A 31 -1.67 -9.39 6.22
C SER A 31 -0.97 -8.24 6.86
N ARG A 32 -0.19 -8.55 7.89
CA ARG A 32 0.50 -7.59 8.57
C ARG A 32 1.46 -6.83 7.77
N VAL A 33 1.89 -7.31 6.63
CA VAL A 33 2.80 -6.61 5.77
C VAL A 33 2.04 -5.72 4.83
N LEU A 34 0.79 -5.45 5.09
CA LEU A 34 -0.02 -4.55 4.29
C LEU A 34 -0.17 -4.97 2.84
N LEU A 35 -0.50 -6.24 2.66
CA LEU A 35 -0.86 -6.74 1.35
C LEU A 35 -2.34 -6.43 1.18
N ILE A 36 -2.68 -5.67 0.18
CA ILE A 36 -4.00 -5.08 0.05
C ILE A 36 -4.67 -5.48 -1.24
N THR A 37 -5.95 -5.78 -1.19
CA THR A 37 -6.67 -6.23 -2.37
C THR A 37 -7.22 -5.09 -3.21
N HIS A 38 -7.61 -3.99 -2.59
CA HIS A 38 -8.21 -2.88 -3.33
C HIS A 38 -7.70 -1.56 -2.82
N MET A 39 -7.38 -0.65 -3.70
CA MET A 39 -6.94 0.67 -3.32
C MET A 39 -7.62 1.72 -4.16
N VAL A 40 -7.74 2.93 -3.64
CA VAL A 40 -8.31 4.05 -4.36
C VAL A 40 -7.33 5.21 -4.28
N ASN A 41 -7.54 6.21 -5.06
CA ASN A 41 -6.80 7.47 -5.04
C ASN A 41 -5.30 7.30 -5.29
N ILE A 42 -4.96 6.37 -6.16
CA ILE A 42 -3.56 6.14 -6.49
C ILE A 42 -3.35 6.22 -7.99
N THR A 43 -2.11 6.42 -8.39
CA THR A 43 -1.74 6.29 -9.79
C THR A 43 -0.62 5.26 -9.85
N LEU A 44 -0.47 4.63 -10.98
CA LEU A 44 0.52 3.57 -11.15
C LEU A 44 1.67 4.03 -12.03
N GLY A 45 2.85 3.61 -11.68
CA GLY A 45 4.04 3.90 -12.46
C GLY A 45 4.21 2.86 -13.53
N ARG A 46 5.39 2.84 -14.18
CA ARG A 46 5.59 1.90 -15.24
C ARG A 46 5.96 0.56 -14.68
N GLN A 47 5.70 -0.46 -15.43
CA GLN A 47 6.04 -1.80 -15.03
C GLN A 47 7.54 -2.00 -15.07
N GLU A 48 8.05 -2.71 -14.10
CA GLU A 48 9.44 -3.08 -14.13
C GLU A 48 9.67 -4.36 -13.38
N GLU A 49 10.70 -5.09 -13.74
CA GLU A 49 11.02 -6.31 -13.06
C GLU A 49 11.93 -6.00 -11.90
N ARG A 50 11.64 -6.57 -10.76
CA ARG A 50 12.38 -6.25 -9.55
C ARG A 50 12.68 -7.52 -8.78
N MET A 51 13.93 -7.70 -8.42
CA MET A 51 14.31 -8.85 -7.63
C MET A 51 14.10 -8.53 -6.17
N MET A 52 13.32 -9.33 -5.49
CA MET A 52 13.07 -9.14 -4.07
C MET A 52 13.48 -10.39 -3.35
N LEU A 53 13.44 -10.38 -2.04
CA LEU A 53 13.77 -11.54 -1.28
C LEU A 53 12.88 -12.71 -1.64
N SER A 54 11.66 -12.45 -2.00
CA SER A 54 10.73 -13.50 -2.36
C SER A 54 10.80 -13.91 -3.82
N GLY A 55 11.75 -13.36 -4.58
CA GLY A 55 11.94 -13.76 -5.97
C GLY A 55 11.77 -12.60 -6.92
N MET A 56 11.78 -12.91 -8.20
CA MET A 56 11.63 -11.89 -9.22
C MET A 56 10.16 -11.60 -9.46
N HIS A 57 9.79 -10.35 -9.47
CA HIS A 57 8.41 -9.97 -9.71
C HIS A 57 8.35 -8.80 -10.66
N THR A 58 7.25 -8.70 -11.40
CA THR A 58 6.98 -7.53 -12.21
C THR A 58 6.08 -6.65 -11.36
N VAL A 59 6.47 -5.43 -11.14
CA VAL A 59 5.73 -4.53 -10.26
C VAL A 59 5.52 -3.18 -10.89
N GLU A 60 4.59 -2.42 -10.33
CA GLU A 60 4.37 -1.03 -10.72
C GLU A 60 4.34 -0.26 -9.42
N ASP A 61 5.11 0.81 -9.32
CA ASP A 61 5.09 1.62 -8.13
C ASP A 61 3.74 2.32 -8.05
N ILE A 62 3.27 2.58 -6.84
CA ILE A 62 2.04 3.32 -6.68
C ILE A 62 2.32 4.64 -5.99
N PHE A 63 1.58 5.64 -6.43
CA PHE A 63 1.74 6.99 -5.93
C PHE A 63 0.38 7.53 -5.51
N CYS A 64 0.35 8.41 -4.54
CA CYS A 64 -0.89 9.06 -4.14
C CYS A 64 -1.31 9.99 -5.27
N CYS A 65 -2.54 9.87 -5.74
CA CYS A 65 -2.95 10.69 -6.87
C CYS A 65 -3.13 12.15 -6.47
N SER A 66 -3.25 12.42 -5.19
CA SER A 66 -3.46 13.77 -4.74
C SER A 66 -2.15 14.52 -4.53
N CYS A 67 -1.20 13.94 -3.85
CA CYS A 67 0.04 14.65 -3.54
C CYS A 67 1.27 14.11 -4.26
N GLY A 68 1.13 13.02 -4.97
CA GLY A 68 2.25 12.48 -5.75
C GLY A 68 3.30 11.69 -5.00
N GLN A 69 3.10 11.49 -3.71
CA GLN A 69 4.10 10.75 -2.94
C GLN A 69 4.09 9.27 -3.27
N TYR A 70 5.26 8.69 -3.31
CA TYR A 70 5.40 7.25 -3.54
C TYR A 70 4.86 6.53 -2.30
N LEU A 71 4.10 5.48 -2.50
CA LEU A 71 3.47 4.78 -1.40
C LEU A 71 3.85 3.32 -1.29
N GLY A 72 4.22 2.69 -2.37
CA GLY A 72 4.51 1.27 -2.37
C GLY A 72 4.43 0.74 -3.78
N TRP A 73 3.92 -0.48 -3.94
CA TRP A 73 3.87 -1.04 -5.28
C TRP A 73 2.73 -2.05 -5.44
N LYS A 74 2.45 -2.39 -6.68
CA LYS A 74 1.47 -3.40 -7.00
C LYS A 74 2.21 -4.55 -7.64
N TYR A 75 1.89 -5.79 -7.28
CA TYR A 75 2.47 -6.95 -7.92
C TYR A 75 1.67 -7.19 -9.20
N VAL A 76 2.29 -6.99 -10.35
CA VAL A 76 1.62 -7.21 -11.60
C VAL A 76 1.72 -8.67 -12.01
N THR A 77 2.91 -9.22 -11.97
CA THR A 77 3.14 -10.62 -12.29
C THR A 77 4.09 -11.21 -11.28
N VAL A 78 3.72 -12.36 -10.78
CA VAL A 78 4.55 -13.04 -9.79
C VAL A 78 4.98 -14.34 -10.41
N HIS A 79 6.29 -14.54 -10.51
CA HIS A 79 6.82 -15.70 -11.20
C HIS A 79 6.94 -16.94 -10.33
N GLU A 80 7.15 -16.76 -9.03
CA GLU A 80 7.31 -17.91 -8.18
C GLU A 80 5.97 -18.46 -7.78
N LYS A 81 5.73 -19.76 -8.03
CA LYS A 81 4.50 -20.35 -7.73
C LYS A 81 4.06 -20.15 -6.31
N SER A 82 4.95 -20.23 -5.37
CA SER A 82 4.59 -20.10 -3.96
C SER A 82 4.17 -18.69 -3.60
N GLN A 83 4.44 -17.74 -4.44
CA GLN A 83 4.11 -16.34 -4.17
C GLN A 83 2.96 -15.82 -5.02
N LYS A 84 2.37 -16.71 -5.82
CA LYS A 84 1.32 -16.28 -6.74
C LYS A 84 0.14 -15.58 -6.09
N TYR A 85 -0.11 -15.83 -4.83
CA TYR A 85 -1.22 -15.19 -4.14
C TYR A 85 -1.05 -13.67 -4.09
N LYS A 86 0.15 -13.17 -4.33
CA LYS A 86 0.38 -11.74 -4.29
C LYS A 86 -0.02 -11.04 -5.58
N GLU A 87 -0.16 -11.81 -6.65
CA GLU A 87 -0.39 -11.21 -7.94
C GLU A 87 -1.68 -10.38 -7.96
N GLY A 88 -1.62 -9.20 -8.47
CA GLY A 88 -2.75 -8.30 -8.52
C GLY A 88 -2.97 -7.48 -7.25
N LYS A 89 -2.17 -7.72 -6.23
CA LYS A 89 -2.37 -7.04 -4.96
C LYS A 89 -1.34 -5.95 -4.75
N PHE A 90 -1.60 -5.11 -3.79
CA PHE A 90 -0.77 -3.92 -3.53
C PHE A 90 -0.05 -4.04 -2.21
N VAL A 91 1.08 -3.41 -2.08
CA VAL A 91 1.81 -3.33 -0.82
C VAL A 91 2.04 -1.86 -0.52
N LEU A 92 1.74 -1.43 0.70
CA LEU A 92 2.02 -0.07 1.11
C LEU A 92 3.18 -0.09 2.11
N GLU A 93 4.05 0.88 1.99
CA GLU A 93 5.13 1.01 2.96
C GLU A 93 4.55 1.72 4.17
N ARG A 94 4.67 1.06 5.31
CA ARG A 94 3.98 1.49 6.50
C ARG A 94 4.26 2.93 6.92
N TRP A 95 5.46 3.38 6.79
CA TRP A 95 5.78 4.71 7.23
C TRP A 95 5.21 5.82 6.35
N ARG A 96 4.64 5.44 5.21
CA ARG A 96 4.09 6.43 4.29
C ARG A 96 2.59 6.60 4.46
N ILE A 97 2.00 5.87 5.38
CA ILE A 97 0.56 5.91 5.57
C ILE A 97 0.21 6.09 7.03
N VAL A 98 -1.02 6.44 7.30
CA VAL A 98 -1.51 6.50 8.66
C VAL A 98 -2.77 5.67 8.76
N ASP A 99 -2.95 5.05 9.91
CA ASP A 99 -4.12 4.26 10.18
C ASP A 99 -4.79 4.96 11.35
N GLU A 100 -5.98 5.49 11.15
CA GLU A 100 -6.65 6.20 12.14
C GLU A 100 -6.75 5.48 13.44
N VAL A 101 -7.00 4.23 13.45
CA VAL A 101 -7.16 3.50 14.67
C VAL A 101 -5.84 3.33 15.37
N THR A 102 -4.83 2.98 14.63
CA THR A 102 -3.54 2.76 15.16
C THR A 102 -3.00 4.02 15.76
N GLU A 103 -3.27 5.14 15.14
CA GLU A 103 -2.78 6.33 15.61
C GLU A 103 -3.29 6.66 16.96
N GLU A 104 -4.49 6.30 17.27
CA GLU A 104 -4.99 6.56 18.52
C GLU A 104 -4.32 5.79 19.57
N PHE A 105 -3.90 4.62 19.37
CA PHE A 105 -3.25 3.82 20.33
C PHE A 105 -1.81 3.85 20.30
N ASN A 106 -1.26 4.49 19.36
CA ASN A 106 0.08 4.43 19.17
C ASN A 106 0.93 5.05 20.11
N LEU A 107 0.44 5.77 20.96
CA LEU A 107 1.25 6.34 21.88
C LEU A 107 2.02 5.39 22.62
N ASP A 108 1.56 4.26 22.81
CA ASP A 108 2.29 3.34 23.54
C ASP A 108 3.01 2.41 22.80
N THR A 109 2.81 2.25 21.67
CA THR A 109 3.46 1.16 21.05
C THR A 109 4.53 1.63 20.36
N ARG A 110 5.39 1.09 20.23
CA ARG A 110 6.39 1.41 19.56
C ARG A 110 6.41 0.71 18.47
N PRO A 111 6.83 1.00 17.63
CA PRO A 111 6.90 0.50 16.43
C PRO A 111 7.52 -0.67 16.34
N SER A 112 7.51 -1.25 16.34
CA SER A 112 8.04 -2.35 16.26
C SER A 112 8.49 -2.60 15.19
N SER A 113 8.58 -2.35 14.67
CA SER A 113 9.06 -2.53 13.67
C SER A 113 9.23 -3.49 13.12
N SER A 114 9.47 -3.94 13.17
CA SER A 114 9.72 -4.87 12.74
C SER A 114 9.20 -5.35 11.86
N ASP A 115 8.72 -5.46 11.65
CA ASP A 115 8.07 -5.98 10.89
C ASP A 115 8.30 -5.71 9.73
N ALA A 116 8.76 -5.29 9.52
CA ALA A 116 9.01 -4.92 8.43
C ALA A 116 9.33 -5.83 7.58
N GLU A 117 9.26 -6.41 7.25
CA GLU A 117 9.63 -7.21 6.53
C GLU A 117 9.57 -7.11 5.48
N ASN A 118 9.61 -7.14 4.89
CA ASN A 118 9.59 -6.94 3.85
C ASN A 118 9.61 -7.77 3.12
N PRO A 119 9.44 -7.83 2.34
CA PRO A 119 9.22 -8.71 1.44
C PRO A 119 10.20 -9.31 0.99
#